data_6dffb0a59e9dd35ccbe3f030f7f28902
#
_entry.id   6dffb0a59e9dd35ccbe3f030f7f28902
#
_cell.length_a   1.000
_cell.length_b   1.000
_cell.length_c   1.000
_cell.angle_alpha   90.00
_cell.angle_beta   90.00
_cell.angle_gamma   90.00
#
_symmetry.space_group_name_H-M   'P 1'
#
loop_
_entity.id
_entity.type
_entity.pdbx_description
1 polymer ?
#
loop_
_entity_poly.entity_id
_entity_poly.type
_entity_poly.pdbx_seq_one_letter_code
_entity_poly.pdbx_strand_id
1 'polypeptide(L)'
;QNRRKQIQTRLSSDKTSGRELKSQGFNFKILRKGDCMKLPTSIELKKKSRLLAIEYGSDRYELPFEFLRVFSPSAEVQGHTPDQAKLQVGKRDVDVLEILPIGSYALQIKFSDGHDSGIYSYDYLEELGKNKDSLWQAYLEDLKAAGASRAPNDPANKRFEEPPKKKCPSHHWY
;
A
#
# COMPACT_ATOMS: atom_id res chain seq x y z
N GLN A 1 1.42 -65.28 -23.87
CA GLN A 1 1.60 -63.90 -24.41
C GLN A 1 1.15 -62.91 -23.34
N ASN A 2 2.09 -62.39 -22.57
CA ASN A 2 1.78 -61.31 -21.63
C ASN A 2 3.00 -60.44 -21.42
N ARG A 3 3.04 -59.27 -22.07
CA ARG A 3 4.14 -58.32 -21.98
C ARG A 3 3.95 -57.47 -20.71
N ARG A 4 4.79 -57.68 -19.74
CA ARG A 4 4.95 -56.77 -18.57
C ARG A 4 5.68 -55.53 -19.02
N LYS A 5 5.05 -54.36 -18.98
CA LYS A 5 5.71 -53.05 -19.09
C LYS A 5 6.28 -52.68 -17.72
N GLN A 6 7.60 -52.60 -17.66
CA GLN A 6 8.32 -52.02 -16.55
C GLN A 6 8.13 -50.50 -16.53
N ILE A 7 7.68 -49.99 -15.40
CA ILE A 7 7.62 -48.55 -15.15
C ILE A 7 8.96 -48.19 -14.47
N GLN A 8 9.77 -47.47 -15.21
CA GLN A 8 11.05 -46.98 -14.75
C GLN A 8 10.81 -45.63 -14.04
N THR A 9 10.90 -45.66 -12.71
CA THR A 9 10.87 -44.44 -11.88
C THR A 9 12.18 -43.69 -12.06
N ARG A 10 12.13 -42.56 -12.76
CA ARG A 10 13.20 -41.57 -12.78
C ARG A 10 13.04 -40.66 -11.58
N LEU A 11 13.96 -40.81 -10.64
CA LEU A 11 14.23 -39.80 -9.61
C LEU A 11 14.77 -38.52 -10.32
N SER A 12 13.97 -37.51 -10.41
CA SER A 12 14.40 -36.20 -10.86
C SER A 12 14.80 -35.39 -9.63
N SER A 13 16.05 -35.00 -9.61
CA SER A 13 16.68 -34.17 -8.58
C SER A 13 16.00 -32.80 -8.59
N ASP A 14 15.28 -32.45 -7.52
CA ASP A 14 14.77 -31.11 -7.30
C ASP A 14 15.92 -30.14 -7.03
N LYS A 15 16.25 -29.38 -8.07
CA LYS A 15 17.04 -28.16 -7.92
C LYS A 15 16.17 -27.14 -7.21
N THR A 16 16.59 -26.80 -6.01
CA THR A 16 16.10 -25.67 -5.22
C THR A 16 16.26 -24.39 -6.05
N SER A 17 15.20 -24.03 -6.79
CA SER A 17 15.09 -22.76 -7.48
C SER A 17 14.70 -21.71 -6.44
N GLY A 18 15.61 -20.77 -6.18
CA GLY A 18 15.32 -19.59 -5.37
C GLY A 18 14.06 -18.91 -5.89
N ARG A 19 13.03 -18.84 -5.05
CA ARG A 19 11.86 -18.01 -5.31
C ARG A 19 12.31 -16.56 -5.24
N GLU A 20 12.50 -15.97 -6.41
CA GLU A 20 12.46 -14.52 -6.53
C GLU A 20 11.14 -14.03 -5.94
N LEU A 21 11.24 -13.23 -4.88
CA LEU A 21 10.14 -12.46 -4.34
C LEU A 21 9.72 -11.45 -5.42
N LYS A 22 8.82 -11.87 -6.28
CA LYS A 22 8.11 -10.93 -7.15
C LYS A 22 7.21 -10.12 -6.25
N SER A 23 7.68 -8.95 -5.86
CA SER A 23 6.81 -7.88 -5.38
C SER A 23 5.76 -7.70 -6.47
N GLN A 24 4.51 -8.07 -6.16
CA GLN A 24 3.40 -7.82 -7.07
C GLN A 24 3.18 -6.31 -7.07
N GLY A 25 3.91 -5.63 -7.96
CA GLY A 25 3.68 -4.23 -8.24
C GLY A 25 2.21 -4.07 -8.60
N PHE A 26 1.50 -3.31 -7.77
CA PHE A 26 0.10 -2.98 -7.97
C PHE A 26 -0.02 -2.26 -9.32
N ASN A 27 -0.44 -2.99 -10.35
CA ASN A 27 -0.65 -2.45 -11.68
C ASN A 27 -1.87 -1.53 -11.60
N PHE A 28 -1.63 -0.25 -11.41
CA PHE A 28 -2.64 0.79 -11.55
C PHE A 28 -3.22 0.70 -12.97
N LYS A 29 -4.37 0.07 -13.08
CA LYS A 29 -5.10 -0.02 -14.34
C LYS A 29 -5.53 1.38 -14.72
N ILE A 30 -4.82 1.98 -15.68
CA ILE A 30 -5.19 3.26 -16.26
C ILE A 30 -6.67 3.16 -16.67
N LEU A 31 -7.52 3.94 -15.99
CA LEU A 31 -8.95 4.04 -16.25
C LEU A 31 -9.17 4.24 -17.75
N ARG A 32 -9.90 3.32 -18.37
CA ARG A 32 -10.30 3.47 -19.77
C ARG A 32 -11.22 4.69 -19.84
N LYS A 33 -10.97 5.56 -20.81
CA LYS A 33 -11.77 6.73 -21.13
C LYS A 33 -13.23 6.29 -21.37
N GLY A 34 -14.10 6.43 -20.35
CA GLY A 34 -15.50 5.99 -20.40
C GLY A 34 -16.11 5.64 -19.04
N ASP A 35 -15.31 5.37 -17.99
CA ASP A 35 -15.86 5.20 -16.66
C ASP A 35 -16.21 6.56 -16.07
N CYS A 36 -17.50 6.75 -15.81
CA CYS A 36 -18.00 7.95 -15.13
C CYS A 36 -17.37 7.97 -13.72
N MET A 37 -16.61 9.01 -13.44
CA MET A 37 -15.96 9.20 -12.14
C MET A 37 -17.04 9.17 -11.05
N LYS A 38 -17.00 8.16 -10.18
CA LYS A 38 -17.95 8.04 -9.08
C LYS A 38 -17.56 9.00 -7.97
N LEU A 39 -18.39 9.96 -7.71
CA LEU A 39 -18.23 10.86 -6.57
C LEU A 39 -18.76 10.19 -5.30
N PRO A 40 -18.05 10.28 -4.18
CA PRO A 40 -18.56 9.81 -2.91
C PRO A 40 -19.76 10.65 -2.48
N THR A 41 -20.77 9.99 -1.93
CA THR A 41 -21.96 10.63 -1.36
C THR A 41 -21.71 11.14 0.05
N SER A 42 -20.77 10.52 0.77
CA SER A 42 -20.38 10.92 2.12
C SER A 42 -18.92 10.55 2.40
N ILE A 43 -18.24 11.41 3.15
CA ILE A 43 -16.88 11.18 3.67
C ILE A 43 -16.86 11.58 5.13
N GLU A 44 -16.54 10.64 6.01
CA GLU A 44 -16.54 10.85 7.47
C GLU A 44 -15.20 10.43 8.07
N LEU A 45 -14.53 11.35 8.76
CA LEU A 45 -13.30 11.06 9.51
C LEU A 45 -13.61 10.69 10.95
N LYS A 46 -13.50 9.41 11.28
CA LYS A 46 -13.73 8.85 12.61
C LYS A 46 -12.42 8.77 13.41
N LYS A 47 -12.01 9.87 14.02
CA LYS A 47 -10.73 9.94 14.77
C LYS A 47 -10.63 8.93 15.91
N LYS A 48 -11.70 8.72 16.66
CA LYS A 48 -11.72 7.76 17.80
C LYS A 48 -11.50 6.32 17.36
N SER A 49 -12.10 5.92 16.25
CA SER A 49 -11.97 4.58 15.67
C SER A 49 -10.80 4.46 14.71
N ARG A 50 -10.12 5.58 14.40
CA ARG A 50 -9.00 5.66 13.45
C ARG A 50 -9.37 5.12 12.06
N LEU A 51 -10.54 5.53 11.57
CA LEU A 51 -11.11 5.09 10.30
C LEU A 51 -11.53 6.29 9.46
N LEU A 52 -11.36 6.18 8.15
CA LEU A 52 -12.02 7.00 7.16
C LEU A 52 -13.18 6.19 6.60
N ALA A 53 -14.42 6.65 6.83
CA ALA A 53 -15.60 6.08 6.21
C ALA A 53 -15.92 6.87 4.96
N ILE A 54 -16.15 6.17 3.84
CA ILE A 54 -16.49 6.77 2.56
C ILE A 54 -17.65 5.98 1.93
N GLU A 55 -18.62 6.69 1.36
CA GLU A 55 -19.83 6.09 0.80
C GLU A 55 -19.97 6.46 -0.67
N TYR A 56 -20.36 5.48 -1.48
CA TYR A 56 -20.65 5.62 -2.91
C TYR A 56 -22.06 5.05 -3.17
N GLY A 57 -23.08 5.89 -2.99
CA GLY A 57 -24.48 5.44 -3.07
C GLY A 57 -24.81 4.44 -1.96
N SER A 58 -24.99 3.16 -2.31
CA SER A 58 -25.26 2.09 -1.35
C SER A 58 -24.02 1.47 -0.73
N ASP A 59 -22.86 1.67 -1.34
CA ASP A 59 -21.61 1.01 -0.95
C ASP A 59 -20.87 1.87 0.08
N ARG A 60 -20.57 1.26 1.23
CA ARG A 60 -19.82 1.92 2.31
C ARG A 60 -18.53 1.20 2.58
N TYR A 61 -17.43 1.94 2.61
CA TYR A 61 -16.09 1.44 2.92
C TYR A 61 -15.55 2.11 4.17
N GLU A 62 -14.94 1.32 5.04
CA GLU A 62 -14.24 1.82 6.24
C GLU A 62 -12.75 1.47 6.12
N LEU A 63 -11.94 2.50 5.95
CA LEU A 63 -10.50 2.40 5.69
C LEU A 63 -9.72 2.82 6.92
N PRO A 64 -8.97 1.92 7.58
CA PRO A 64 -8.10 2.26 8.71
C PRO A 64 -7.01 3.27 8.30
N PHE A 65 -6.62 4.14 9.21
CA PHE A 65 -5.57 5.14 8.95
C PHE A 65 -4.24 4.49 8.57
N GLU A 66 -3.86 3.41 9.26
CA GLU A 66 -2.68 2.62 8.90
C GLU A 66 -2.78 2.11 7.46
N PHE A 67 -3.93 1.55 7.06
CA PHE A 67 -4.16 1.06 5.72
C PHE A 67 -3.99 2.16 4.67
N LEU A 68 -4.61 3.33 4.88
CA LEU A 68 -4.46 4.48 4.00
C LEU A 68 -2.99 4.93 3.91
N ARG A 69 -2.26 4.94 5.03
CA ARG A 69 -0.85 5.34 5.05
C ARG A 69 0.05 4.36 4.29
N VAL A 70 -0.18 3.06 4.47
CA VAL A 70 0.57 1.99 3.79
C VAL A 70 0.35 2.04 2.28
N PHE A 71 -0.90 2.23 1.85
CA PHE A 71 -1.29 2.30 0.43
C PHE A 71 -1.38 3.73 -0.09
N SER A 72 -0.52 4.62 0.40
CA SER A 72 -0.46 5.98 -0.13
C SER A 72 -0.05 5.99 -1.59
N PRO A 73 -0.76 6.74 -2.47
CA PRO A 73 -0.42 6.85 -3.89
C PRO A 73 0.76 7.79 -4.16
N SER A 74 1.47 8.22 -3.12
CA SER A 74 2.63 9.09 -3.28
C SER A 74 3.81 8.38 -3.93
N ALA A 75 4.62 9.11 -4.69
CA ALA A 75 5.85 8.58 -5.29
C ALA A 75 6.87 8.10 -4.25
N GLU A 76 6.81 8.62 -3.03
CA GLU A 76 7.67 8.18 -1.92
C GLU A 76 7.35 6.74 -1.48
N VAL A 77 6.09 6.32 -1.62
CA VAL A 77 5.62 4.96 -1.26
C VAL A 77 5.65 4.03 -2.46
N GLN A 78 5.09 4.46 -3.59
CA GLN A 78 4.97 3.61 -4.77
C GLN A 78 6.23 3.54 -5.63
N GLY A 79 7.16 4.50 -5.47
CA GLY A 79 8.31 4.64 -6.37
C GLY A 79 7.91 5.11 -7.76
N HIS A 80 8.88 5.20 -8.67
CA HIS A 80 8.63 5.54 -10.08
C HIS A 80 8.38 4.30 -10.96
N THR A 81 8.72 3.12 -10.45
CA THR A 81 8.47 1.81 -11.09
C THR A 81 7.93 0.84 -10.04
N PRO A 82 7.17 -0.19 -10.45
CA PRO A 82 6.62 -1.20 -9.53
C PRO A 82 7.67 -1.87 -8.63
N ASP A 83 8.90 -2.01 -9.13
CA ASP A 83 10.01 -2.61 -8.40
C ASP A 83 10.62 -1.70 -7.33
N GLN A 84 10.24 -0.41 -7.33
CA GLN A 84 10.72 0.60 -6.39
C GLN A 84 9.75 0.88 -5.25
N ALA A 85 8.62 0.18 -5.21
CA ALA A 85 7.66 0.31 -4.13
C ALA A 85 8.34 -0.05 -2.79
N LYS A 86 8.23 0.88 -1.82
CA LYS A 86 8.86 0.70 -0.52
C LYS A 86 7.89 0.07 0.47
N LEU A 87 8.31 -1.04 1.08
CA LEU A 87 7.55 -1.64 2.16
C LEU A 87 7.41 -0.65 3.32
N GLN A 88 6.18 -0.28 3.65
CA GLN A 88 5.90 0.65 4.74
C GLN A 88 5.91 -0.10 6.07
N VAL A 89 6.80 0.28 6.98
CA VAL A 89 6.98 -0.36 8.29
C VAL A 89 6.67 0.60 9.42
N GLY A 90 6.30 0.11 10.61
CA GLY A 90 6.11 0.94 11.79
C GLY A 90 4.92 1.91 11.71
N LYS A 91 3.88 1.62 10.92
CA LYS A 91 2.78 2.56 10.65
C LYS A 91 1.52 2.31 11.47
N ARG A 92 1.53 1.32 12.39
CA ARG A 92 0.34 0.92 13.16
C ARG A 92 -0.33 2.07 13.92
N ASP A 93 0.45 2.99 14.46
CA ASP A 93 -0.04 4.05 15.33
C ASP A 93 -0.14 5.43 14.63
N VAL A 94 -0.05 5.45 13.30
CA VAL A 94 -0.19 6.66 12.50
C VAL A 94 -1.62 7.20 12.56
N ASP A 95 -1.76 8.50 12.83
CA ASP A 95 -3.04 9.22 12.82
C ASP A 95 -3.19 10.10 11.58
N VAL A 96 -4.45 10.43 11.25
CA VAL A 96 -4.78 11.46 10.26
C VAL A 96 -4.99 12.79 10.97
N LEU A 97 -4.14 13.76 10.65
CA LEU A 97 -4.22 15.12 11.19
C LEU A 97 -5.28 15.94 10.46
N GLU A 98 -5.24 15.91 9.13
CA GLU A 98 -6.08 16.73 8.26
C GLU A 98 -6.40 16.00 6.96
N ILE A 99 -7.58 16.29 6.41
CA ILE A 99 -7.99 15.88 5.06
C ILE A 99 -8.38 17.13 4.29
N LEU A 100 -7.76 17.34 3.14
CA LEU A 100 -8.01 18.48 2.26
C LEU A 100 -8.58 17.99 0.93
N PRO A 101 -9.71 18.53 0.46
CA PRO A 101 -10.20 18.22 -0.87
C PRO A 101 -9.29 18.84 -1.93
N ILE A 102 -8.98 18.07 -2.96
CA ILE A 102 -8.23 18.51 -4.13
C ILE A 102 -9.17 18.51 -5.33
N GLY A 103 -9.57 19.70 -5.74
CA GLY A 103 -10.60 19.83 -6.78
C GLY A 103 -11.88 19.07 -6.41
N SER A 104 -12.50 18.45 -7.40
CA SER A 104 -13.71 17.62 -7.24
C SER A 104 -13.43 16.13 -7.39
N TYR A 105 -12.16 15.69 -7.34
CA TYR A 105 -11.80 14.34 -7.74
C TYR A 105 -10.90 13.57 -6.74
N ALA A 106 -10.33 14.25 -5.73
CA ALA A 106 -9.36 13.64 -4.84
C ALA A 106 -9.36 14.27 -3.44
N LEU A 107 -8.71 13.56 -2.51
CA LEU A 107 -8.36 14.04 -1.18
C LEU A 107 -6.85 13.99 -0.97
N GLN A 108 -6.29 15.02 -0.36
CA GLN A 108 -4.96 14.97 0.24
C GLN A 108 -5.12 14.63 1.72
N ILE A 109 -4.35 13.66 2.19
CA ILE A 109 -4.40 13.23 3.59
C ILE A 109 -3.05 13.55 4.23
N LYS A 110 -3.08 14.30 5.34
CA LYS A 110 -1.90 14.58 6.14
C LYS A 110 -1.85 13.65 7.35
N PHE A 111 -0.77 12.90 7.47
CA PHE A 111 -0.56 11.94 8.54
C PHE A 111 0.34 12.48 9.64
N SER A 112 0.23 11.90 10.84
CA SER A 112 1.01 12.31 12.02
C SER A 112 2.51 12.00 11.91
N ASP A 113 2.91 11.10 11.01
CA ASP A 113 4.31 10.78 10.74
C ASP A 113 4.98 11.74 9.74
N GLY A 114 4.30 12.85 9.39
CA GLY A 114 4.80 13.88 8.47
C GLY A 114 4.60 13.57 6.99
N HIS A 115 3.93 12.45 6.67
CA HIS A 115 3.59 12.13 5.29
C HIS A 115 2.33 12.90 4.85
N ASP A 116 2.46 13.75 3.85
CA ASP A 116 1.40 14.61 3.33
C ASP A 116 1.31 14.67 1.79
N SER A 117 2.18 13.93 1.10
CA SER A 117 2.28 13.95 -0.37
C SER A 117 1.27 13.05 -1.09
N GLY A 118 0.47 12.26 -0.36
CA GLY A 118 -0.51 11.34 -0.94
C GLY A 118 -1.78 12.05 -1.40
N ILE A 119 -2.06 12.00 -2.71
CA ILE A 119 -3.32 12.48 -3.30
C ILE A 119 -4.16 11.28 -3.70
N TYR A 120 -5.22 11.01 -2.94
CA TYR A 120 -6.11 9.87 -3.13
C TYR A 120 -7.28 10.28 -4.01
N SER A 121 -7.33 9.82 -5.26
CA SER A 121 -8.51 10.01 -6.08
C SER A 121 -9.70 9.23 -5.51
N TYR A 122 -10.92 9.69 -5.77
CA TYR A 122 -12.11 9.01 -5.27
C TYR A 122 -12.23 7.59 -5.84
N ASP A 123 -11.86 7.39 -7.10
CA ASP A 123 -11.84 6.05 -7.71
C ASP A 123 -10.82 5.14 -7.04
N TYR A 124 -9.65 5.67 -6.67
CA TYR A 124 -8.64 4.91 -5.93
C TYR A 124 -9.11 4.53 -4.53
N LEU A 125 -9.81 5.42 -3.83
CA LEU A 125 -10.40 5.12 -2.52
C LEU A 125 -11.48 4.04 -2.62
N GLU A 126 -12.30 4.04 -3.68
CA GLU A 126 -13.27 2.98 -3.94
C GLU A 126 -12.57 1.64 -4.20
N GLU A 127 -11.49 1.64 -5.00
CA GLU A 127 -10.69 0.45 -5.28
C GLU A 127 -10.02 -0.12 -4.03
N LEU A 128 -9.44 0.74 -3.19
CA LEU A 128 -8.91 0.36 -1.90
C LEU A 128 -9.97 -0.27 -1.00
N GLY A 129 -11.19 0.30 -1.00
CA GLY A 129 -12.31 -0.22 -0.23
C GLY A 129 -12.73 -1.61 -0.68
N LYS A 130 -12.86 -1.83 -1.98
CA LYS A 130 -13.22 -3.12 -2.58
C LYS A 130 -12.21 -4.22 -2.32
N ASN A 131 -10.92 -3.89 -2.36
CA ASN A 131 -9.82 -4.86 -2.26
C ASN A 131 -9.15 -4.85 -0.89
N LYS A 132 -9.73 -4.19 0.12
CA LYS A 132 -9.12 -3.96 1.43
C LYS A 132 -8.52 -5.22 2.04
N ASP A 133 -9.29 -6.30 2.12
CA ASP A 133 -8.88 -7.50 2.83
C ASP A 133 -7.74 -8.24 2.10
N SER A 134 -7.80 -8.33 0.78
CA SER A 134 -6.74 -8.97 -0.01
C SER A 134 -5.44 -8.17 0.02
N LEU A 135 -5.53 -6.84 -0.12
CA LEU A 135 -4.38 -5.94 -0.03
C LEU A 135 -3.73 -6.00 1.35
N TRP A 136 -4.56 -6.05 2.40
CA TRP A 136 -4.08 -6.13 3.76
C TRP A 136 -3.34 -7.44 4.05
N GLN A 137 -3.87 -8.56 3.58
CA GLN A 137 -3.20 -9.86 3.71
C GLN A 137 -1.86 -9.88 2.99
N ALA A 138 -1.80 -9.41 1.75
CA ALA A 138 -0.56 -9.31 0.99
C ALA A 138 0.49 -8.45 1.73
N TYR A 139 0.10 -7.30 2.27
CA TYR A 139 0.98 -6.45 3.07
C TYR A 139 1.52 -7.17 4.32
N LEU A 140 0.69 -7.93 5.03
CA LEU A 140 1.13 -8.69 6.20
C LEU A 140 2.09 -9.82 5.84
N GLU A 141 1.90 -10.46 4.69
CA GLU A 141 2.82 -11.48 4.15
C GLU A 141 4.16 -10.86 3.78
N ASP A 142 4.17 -9.69 3.12
CA ASP A 142 5.38 -8.95 2.77
C ASP A 142 6.16 -8.53 4.02
N LEU A 143 5.49 -8.02 5.05
CA LEU A 143 6.12 -7.71 6.34
C LEU A 143 6.78 -8.94 6.97
N LYS A 144 6.06 -10.06 6.97
CA LYS A 144 6.57 -11.31 7.52
C LYS A 144 7.77 -11.83 6.74
N ALA A 145 7.70 -11.82 5.40
CA ALA A 145 8.78 -12.23 4.51
C ALA A 145 10.02 -11.35 4.69
N ALA A 146 9.81 -10.05 4.87
CA ALA A 146 10.87 -9.10 5.15
C ALA A 146 11.36 -9.13 6.60
N GLY A 147 10.73 -9.87 7.52
CA GLY A 147 11.05 -9.84 8.95
C GLY A 147 10.90 -8.44 9.56
N ALA A 148 9.92 -7.68 9.10
CA ALA A 148 9.61 -6.33 9.55
C ALA A 148 8.33 -6.30 10.38
N SER A 149 8.06 -5.18 11.06
CA SER A 149 6.95 -5.05 11.99
C SER A 149 6.10 -3.81 11.68
N ARG A 150 4.81 -3.91 11.98
CA ARG A 150 3.88 -2.78 11.97
C ARG A 150 4.08 -1.82 13.16
N ALA A 151 4.68 -2.35 14.25
CA ALA A 151 4.87 -1.56 15.45
C ALA A 151 5.87 -0.43 15.22
N PRO A 152 5.58 0.81 15.67
CA PRO A 152 6.54 1.89 15.64
C PRO A 152 7.73 1.56 16.55
N ASN A 153 8.91 2.04 16.20
CA ASN A 153 10.15 1.84 16.97
C ASN A 153 10.60 0.39 17.17
N ASP A 154 10.07 -0.56 16.39
CA ASP A 154 10.55 -1.94 16.43
C ASP A 154 11.98 -2.01 15.87
N PRO A 155 12.95 -2.64 16.58
CA PRO A 155 14.32 -2.79 16.09
C PRO A 155 14.41 -3.47 14.71
N ALA A 156 13.45 -4.35 14.38
CA ALA A 156 13.37 -5.02 13.08
C ALA A 156 13.17 -4.03 11.91
N ASN A 157 12.62 -2.85 12.19
CA ASN A 157 12.32 -1.84 11.18
C ASN A 157 13.51 -0.95 10.81
N LYS A 158 14.58 -0.91 11.63
CA LYS A 158 15.72 0.02 11.44
C LYS A 158 16.34 -0.01 10.04
N ARG A 159 16.36 -1.17 9.40
CA ARG A 159 16.92 -1.32 8.04
C ARG A 159 16.06 -0.70 6.93
N PHE A 160 14.80 -0.38 7.24
CA PHE A 160 13.85 0.24 6.31
C PHE A 160 13.70 1.74 6.56
N GLU A 161 14.26 2.26 7.67
CA GLU A 161 14.21 3.68 7.97
C GLU A 161 15.13 4.43 7.01
N GLU A 162 14.58 5.45 6.36
CA GLU A 162 15.42 6.34 5.53
C GLU A 162 16.32 7.16 6.44
N PRO A 163 17.58 7.39 6.03
CA PRO A 163 18.43 8.32 6.75
C PRO A 163 17.76 9.71 6.78
N PRO A 164 17.88 10.46 7.87
CA PRO A 164 17.23 11.76 8.01
C PRO A 164 17.60 12.64 6.80
N LYS A 165 16.58 13.19 6.12
CA LYS A 165 16.78 14.09 4.98
C LYS A 165 17.68 15.24 5.47
N LYS A 166 18.89 15.36 4.92
CA LYS A 166 19.78 16.49 5.22
C LYS A 166 19.01 17.76 4.87
N LYS A 167 18.71 18.59 5.88
CA LYS A 167 18.19 19.93 5.64
C LYS A 167 19.20 20.65 4.76
N CYS A 168 18.81 21.02 3.55
CA CYS A 168 19.64 21.90 2.74
C CYS A 168 19.92 23.16 3.56
N PRO A 169 21.17 23.59 3.71
CA PRO A 169 21.45 24.87 4.33
C PRO A 169 20.72 25.92 3.50
N SER A 170 19.87 26.71 4.16
CA SER A 170 19.21 27.85 3.54
C SER A 170 20.29 28.76 2.98
N HIS A 171 20.43 28.78 1.65
CA HIS A 171 21.26 29.79 1.00
C HIS A 171 20.58 31.13 1.23
N HIS A 172 21.14 31.90 2.16
CA HIS A 172 20.90 33.32 2.24
C HIS A 172 21.52 33.94 0.98
N TRP A 173 20.67 34.32 0.05
CA TRP A 173 21.07 35.22 -1.02
C TRP A 173 20.99 36.65 -0.47
N TYR A 174 22.16 37.30 -0.36
CA TYR A 174 22.24 38.74 -0.20
C TYR A 174 22.03 39.42 -1.53
#